data_9050b60729e00b28723387a0e4002eeb
#
_entry.id   9050b60729e00b28723387a0e4002eeb
#
_cell.length_a   1.000
_cell.length_b   1.000
_cell.length_c   1.000
_cell.angle_alpha   90.00
_cell.angle_beta   90.00
_cell.angle_gamma   90.00
#
_symmetry.space_group_name_H-M   'P 1'
#
loop_
_entity.id
_entity.type
_entity.pdbx_description
1 polymer ?
#
loop_
_entity_poly.entity_id
_entity_poly.type
_entity_poly.pdbx_seq_one_letter_code
_entity_poly.pdbx_strand_id
1 'polypeptide(L)'
;FSGYILSHGNDNPLVLQNVAENFLDALQDRPELTGLRSYLTADTPQLKLYVDQTKAIALGVDVDDIYDTISHLMGSKYVNDFTRNGKIYRVVVQAAPQFRSTPEDIGSGYVRSSSGEMVPISALVRTERTSGAAALARMNGYLAAQFSGAAAQGVSSGDAIRIVEETAREVLPEGYTIEWVGQAYHEKRIGASSATAFGFGILMMFL
;
A
#
# COMPACT_ATOMS: atom_id res chain seq x y z
N PHE A 1 13.41 10.70 8.37
CA PHE A 1 12.14 10.60 9.09
C PHE A 1 11.11 9.83 8.28
N SER A 2 10.11 9.28 8.97
CA SER A 2 8.93 8.68 8.34
C SER A 2 7.71 8.86 9.24
N GLY A 3 6.54 9.00 8.63
CA GLY A 3 5.28 9.19 9.32
C GLY A 3 4.09 8.77 8.47
N TYR A 4 2.91 8.97 9.03
CA TYR A 4 1.63 8.75 8.37
C TYR A 4 0.76 10.00 8.46
N ILE A 5 0.09 10.33 7.38
CA ILE A 5 -1.04 11.26 7.39
C ILE A 5 -2.28 10.43 7.66
N LEU A 6 -3.00 10.71 8.73
CA LEU A 6 -4.23 10.02 9.14
C LEU A 6 -5.46 10.82 8.70
N SER A 7 -6.45 10.13 8.18
CA SER A 7 -7.77 10.69 7.87
C SER A 7 -8.78 10.31 8.94
N HIS A 8 -9.28 11.29 9.69
CA HIS A 8 -10.20 11.06 10.82
C HIS A 8 -11.68 11.05 10.44
N GLY A 9 -12.05 11.32 9.20
CA GLY A 9 -13.47 11.40 8.83
C GLY A 9 -13.77 11.03 7.38
N ASN A 10 -12.76 10.73 6.58
CA ASN A 10 -12.93 10.40 5.18
C ASN A 10 -12.15 9.14 4.82
N ASP A 11 -12.86 8.06 4.51
CA ASP A 11 -12.25 6.78 4.09
C ASP A 11 -12.02 6.68 2.56
N ASN A 12 -12.06 7.82 1.83
CA ASN A 12 -11.75 7.82 0.40
C ASN A 12 -10.25 7.92 0.13
N PRO A 13 -9.61 6.86 -0.41
CA PRO A 13 -8.17 6.84 -0.65
C PRO A 13 -7.68 7.91 -1.64
N LEU A 14 -8.50 8.28 -2.64
CA LEU A 14 -8.14 9.32 -3.62
C LEU A 14 -8.06 10.69 -2.97
N VAL A 15 -8.97 11.00 -2.05
CA VAL A 15 -8.93 12.27 -1.30
C VAL A 15 -7.69 12.31 -0.41
N LEU A 16 -7.38 11.21 0.29
CA LEU A 16 -6.18 11.14 1.11
C LEU A 16 -4.89 11.23 0.28
N GLN A 17 -4.86 10.63 -0.92
CA GLN A 17 -3.72 10.77 -1.85
C GLN A 17 -3.52 12.24 -2.21
N ASN A 18 -4.56 12.96 -2.63
CA ASN A 18 -4.46 14.38 -2.99
C ASN A 18 -3.99 15.24 -1.80
N VAL A 19 -4.47 14.95 -0.58
CA VAL A 19 -3.99 15.63 0.63
C VAL A 19 -2.52 15.36 0.87
N ALA A 20 -2.09 14.09 0.71
CA ALA A 20 -0.69 13.72 0.87
C ALA A 20 0.23 14.35 -0.19
N GLU A 21 -0.21 14.42 -1.43
CA GLU A 21 0.52 15.08 -2.53
C GLU A 21 0.66 16.57 -2.26
N ASN A 22 -0.40 17.29 -1.94
CA ASN A 22 -0.37 18.71 -1.60
C ASN A 22 0.55 19.00 -0.40
N PHE A 23 0.53 18.12 0.60
CA PHE A 23 1.42 18.25 1.74
C PHE A 23 2.89 18.04 1.35
N LEU A 24 3.19 17.03 0.52
CA LEU A 24 4.56 16.79 0.05
C LEU A 24 5.05 17.91 -0.86
N ASP A 25 4.20 18.47 -1.71
CA ASP A 25 4.55 19.61 -2.54
C ASP A 25 4.96 20.82 -1.67
N ALA A 26 4.21 21.12 -0.62
CA ALA A 26 4.55 22.16 0.32
C ALA A 26 5.86 21.88 1.10
N LEU A 27 6.17 20.61 1.34
CA LEU A 27 7.47 20.23 1.92
C LEU A 27 8.62 20.31 0.92
N GLN A 28 8.39 20.15 -0.39
CA GLN A 28 9.43 20.32 -1.41
C GLN A 28 9.93 21.76 -1.52
N ASP A 29 9.10 22.72 -1.16
CA ASP A 29 9.50 24.15 -1.08
C ASP A 29 10.43 24.45 0.10
N ARG A 30 10.69 23.49 0.98
CA ARG A 30 11.59 23.63 2.14
C ARG A 30 12.98 23.10 1.80
N PRO A 31 14.00 23.96 1.62
CA PRO A 31 15.34 23.52 1.25
C PRO A 31 16.05 22.67 2.32
N GLU A 32 15.53 22.67 3.53
CA GLU A 32 16.03 21.86 4.65
C GLU A 32 15.65 20.37 4.54
N LEU A 33 14.76 20.02 3.61
CA LEU A 33 14.24 18.66 3.44
C LEU A 33 14.64 18.07 2.09
N THR A 34 14.80 16.76 2.03
CA THR A 34 15.16 16.04 0.82
C THR A 34 14.57 14.63 0.79
N GLY A 35 14.50 14.02 -0.40
CA GLY A 35 14.06 12.62 -0.56
C GLY A 35 12.62 12.36 -0.16
N LEU A 36 11.76 13.36 -0.28
CA LEU A 36 10.34 13.29 0.09
C LEU A 36 9.58 12.32 -0.81
N ARG A 37 8.79 11.43 -0.22
CA ARG A 37 8.00 10.41 -0.92
C ARG A 37 6.69 10.12 -0.19
N SER A 38 5.62 9.93 -0.97
CA SER A 38 4.40 9.24 -0.52
C SER A 38 4.41 7.78 -1.00
N TYR A 39 3.78 6.90 -0.23
CA TYR A 39 3.62 5.48 -0.57
C TYR A 39 2.16 5.12 -0.85
N LEU A 40 1.24 6.07 -0.74
CA LEU A 40 -0.15 5.86 -1.12
C LEU A 40 -0.32 6.15 -2.61
N THR A 41 -0.76 5.13 -3.36
CA THR A 41 -1.19 5.26 -4.75
C THR A 41 -2.61 4.71 -4.82
N ALA A 42 -3.59 5.59 -5.01
CA ALA A 42 -5.01 5.25 -4.97
C ALA A 42 -5.65 5.13 -6.36
N ASP A 43 -4.91 5.43 -7.42
CA ASP A 43 -5.34 5.46 -8.81
C ASP A 43 -4.67 4.40 -9.69
N THR A 44 -4.11 3.35 -9.08
CA THR A 44 -3.47 2.26 -9.82
C THR A 44 -4.48 1.60 -10.77
N PRO A 45 -4.15 1.47 -12.07
CA PRO A 45 -5.02 0.76 -13.01
C PRO A 45 -5.26 -0.68 -12.58
N GLN A 46 -6.52 -1.10 -12.59
CA GLN A 46 -6.94 -2.43 -12.17
C GLN A 46 -7.94 -3.01 -13.16
N LEU A 47 -8.03 -4.33 -13.18
CA LEU A 47 -9.09 -5.07 -13.88
C LEU A 47 -10.03 -5.69 -12.85
N LYS A 48 -11.28 -5.26 -12.89
CA LYS A 48 -12.32 -5.87 -12.07
C LYS A 48 -12.96 -7.02 -12.82
N LEU A 49 -13.06 -8.16 -12.14
CA LEU A 49 -13.66 -9.38 -12.67
C LEU A 49 -15.07 -9.55 -12.15
N TYR A 50 -16.00 -9.83 -13.05
CA TYR A 50 -17.38 -10.19 -12.74
C TYR A 50 -17.65 -11.59 -13.26
N VAL A 51 -17.94 -12.52 -12.37
CA VAL A 51 -18.35 -13.89 -12.73
C VAL A 51 -19.87 -13.94 -12.84
N ASP A 52 -20.36 -14.46 -13.94
CA ASP A 52 -21.78 -14.80 -14.12
C ASP A 52 -22.09 -16.10 -13.40
N GLN A 53 -22.46 -15.98 -12.12
CA GLN A 53 -22.74 -17.12 -11.25
C GLN A 53 -23.92 -17.97 -11.78
N THR A 54 -24.94 -17.32 -12.33
CA THR A 54 -26.12 -18.03 -12.87
C THR A 54 -25.71 -18.94 -14.03
N LYS A 55 -24.87 -18.41 -14.92
CA LYS A 55 -24.35 -19.16 -16.06
C LYS A 55 -23.36 -20.24 -15.64
N ALA A 56 -22.51 -19.97 -14.64
CA ALA A 56 -21.60 -20.97 -14.08
C ALA A 56 -22.36 -22.18 -13.55
N ILE A 57 -23.39 -21.96 -12.73
CA ILE A 57 -24.24 -22.99 -12.17
C ILE A 57 -24.94 -23.79 -13.31
N ALA A 58 -25.50 -23.11 -14.31
CA ALA A 58 -26.17 -23.73 -15.43
C ALA A 58 -25.24 -24.64 -16.26
N LEU A 59 -23.95 -24.30 -16.33
CA LEU A 59 -22.92 -25.11 -17.02
C LEU A 59 -22.22 -26.11 -16.09
N GLY A 60 -22.64 -26.19 -14.82
CA GLY A 60 -22.08 -27.12 -13.84
C GLY A 60 -20.63 -26.76 -13.45
N VAL A 61 -20.27 -25.49 -13.49
CA VAL A 61 -18.94 -25.01 -13.13
C VAL A 61 -19.01 -24.36 -11.74
N ASP A 62 -18.07 -24.74 -10.86
CA ASP A 62 -17.93 -24.10 -9.55
C ASP A 62 -17.30 -22.72 -9.71
N VAL A 63 -17.84 -21.76 -8.96
CA VAL A 63 -17.35 -20.36 -8.99
C VAL A 63 -15.93 -20.25 -8.44
N ASP A 64 -15.59 -21.04 -7.43
CA ASP A 64 -14.25 -21.08 -6.85
C ASP A 64 -13.23 -21.60 -7.86
N ASP A 65 -13.58 -22.62 -8.65
CA ASP A 65 -12.72 -23.15 -9.73
C ASP A 65 -12.43 -22.10 -10.80
N ILE A 66 -13.38 -21.18 -11.08
CA ILE A 66 -13.17 -20.05 -12.00
C ILE A 66 -12.12 -19.10 -11.44
N TYR A 67 -12.27 -18.65 -10.19
CA TYR A 67 -11.31 -17.74 -9.55
C TYR A 67 -9.94 -18.38 -9.39
N ASP A 68 -9.88 -19.63 -8.99
CA ASP A 68 -8.65 -20.39 -8.85
C ASP A 68 -7.92 -20.50 -10.19
N THR A 69 -8.62 -20.85 -11.25
CA THR A 69 -8.02 -20.97 -12.59
C THR A 69 -7.45 -19.63 -13.06
N ILE A 70 -8.20 -18.52 -12.91
CA ILE A 70 -7.72 -17.18 -13.26
C ILE A 70 -6.50 -16.80 -12.42
N SER A 71 -6.55 -17.03 -11.12
CA SER A 71 -5.46 -16.76 -10.20
C SER A 71 -4.19 -17.54 -10.57
N HIS A 72 -4.31 -18.80 -10.95
CA HIS A 72 -3.19 -19.64 -11.34
C HIS A 72 -2.61 -19.24 -12.70
N LEU A 73 -3.46 -18.85 -13.66
CA LEU A 73 -3.02 -18.44 -14.99
C LEU A 73 -2.36 -17.06 -14.96
N MET A 74 -3.00 -16.06 -14.36
CA MET A 74 -2.55 -14.66 -14.37
C MET A 74 -1.51 -14.37 -13.29
N GLY A 75 -1.71 -14.93 -12.09
CA GLY A 75 -0.79 -14.82 -10.97
C GLY A 75 0.27 -15.89 -11.00
N SER A 76 0.16 -16.83 -10.09
CA SER A 76 0.97 -18.05 -10.05
C SER A 76 0.40 -19.02 -9.02
N LYS A 77 0.59 -20.32 -9.24
CA LYS A 77 0.32 -21.35 -8.25
C LYS A 77 1.63 -21.94 -7.74
N TYR A 78 1.86 -21.84 -6.45
CA TYR A 78 2.88 -22.64 -5.79
C TYR A 78 2.39 -24.10 -5.76
N VAL A 79 3.21 -25.01 -6.31
CA VAL A 79 2.87 -26.42 -6.40
C VAL A 79 3.56 -27.23 -5.32
N ASN A 80 4.89 -27.11 -5.23
CA ASN A 80 5.72 -27.86 -4.28
C ASN A 80 7.15 -27.28 -4.28
N ASP A 81 7.97 -27.81 -3.35
CA ASP A 81 9.41 -27.59 -3.32
C ASP A 81 10.16 -28.86 -3.70
N PHE A 82 11.35 -28.72 -4.28
CA PHE A 82 12.29 -29.81 -4.45
C PHE A 82 13.69 -29.41 -3.99
N THR A 83 14.43 -30.40 -3.47
CA THR A 83 15.81 -30.18 -3.00
C THR A 83 16.80 -30.66 -4.07
N ARG A 84 17.73 -29.77 -4.45
CA ARG A 84 18.84 -30.09 -5.35
C ARG A 84 20.13 -29.46 -4.80
N ASN A 85 21.17 -30.28 -4.68
CA ASN A 85 22.49 -29.84 -4.19
C ASN A 85 22.42 -29.11 -2.81
N GLY A 86 21.58 -29.57 -1.89
CA GLY A 86 21.40 -28.99 -0.57
C GLY A 86 20.61 -27.67 -0.53
N LYS A 87 20.07 -27.22 -1.68
CA LYS A 87 19.20 -26.02 -1.78
C LYS A 87 17.78 -26.42 -2.10
N ILE A 88 16.83 -25.73 -1.47
CA ILE A 88 15.40 -25.88 -1.72
C ILE A 88 15.01 -24.96 -2.86
N TYR A 89 14.34 -25.49 -3.87
CA TYR A 89 13.79 -24.76 -5.01
C TYR A 89 12.28 -24.85 -5.00
N ARG A 90 11.65 -23.70 -5.17
CA ARG A 90 10.19 -23.60 -5.22
C ARG A 90 9.69 -23.84 -6.64
N VAL A 91 8.71 -24.74 -6.80
CA VAL A 91 8.01 -24.98 -8.07
C VAL A 91 6.76 -24.11 -8.13
N VAL A 92 6.71 -23.26 -9.13
CA VAL A 92 5.59 -22.34 -9.37
C VAL A 92 5.10 -22.53 -10.81
N VAL A 93 3.79 -22.64 -11.00
CA VAL A 93 3.14 -22.74 -12.31
C VAL A 93 2.36 -21.48 -12.59
N GLN A 94 2.50 -20.95 -13.81
CA GLN A 94 1.74 -19.80 -14.31
C GLN A 94 1.65 -19.87 -15.84
N ALA A 95 0.74 -19.10 -16.44
CA ALA A 95 0.72 -18.96 -17.90
C ALA A 95 2.02 -18.30 -18.41
N ALA A 96 2.47 -18.68 -19.59
CA ALA A 96 3.62 -18.01 -20.21
C ALA A 96 3.29 -16.53 -20.51
N PRO A 97 4.28 -15.62 -20.52
CA PRO A 97 4.04 -14.19 -20.62
C PRO A 97 3.14 -13.76 -21.78
N GLN A 98 3.24 -14.41 -22.93
CA GLN A 98 2.41 -14.11 -24.12
C GLN A 98 0.92 -14.45 -23.93
N PHE A 99 0.54 -15.22 -22.90
CA PHE A 99 -0.83 -15.62 -22.60
C PHE A 99 -1.38 -14.94 -21.33
N ARG A 100 -0.71 -13.89 -20.85
CA ARG A 100 -1.13 -13.09 -19.68
C ARG A 100 -0.73 -11.62 -19.79
N SER A 101 -0.60 -11.11 -21.01
CA SER A 101 -0.13 -9.74 -21.29
C SER A 101 -1.29 -8.76 -21.49
N THR A 102 -2.46 -9.24 -21.85
CA THR A 102 -3.62 -8.42 -22.15
C THR A 102 -4.84 -8.81 -21.31
N PRO A 103 -5.81 -7.91 -21.09
CA PRO A 103 -7.05 -8.24 -20.40
C PRO A 103 -7.83 -9.39 -21.03
N GLU A 104 -7.73 -9.52 -22.35
CA GLU A 104 -8.40 -10.54 -23.14
C GLU A 104 -7.84 -11.94 -22.85
N ASP A 105 -6.58 -12.04 -22.45
CA ASP A 105 -5.92 -13.32 -22.13
C ASP A 105 -6.57 -14.02 -20.92
N ILE A 106 -7.25 -13.27 -20.04
CA ILE A 106 -8.02 -13.83 -18.91
C ILE A 106 -9.06 -14.83 -19.42
N GLY A 107 -9.69 -14.51 -20.55
CA GLY A 107 -10.70 -15.37 -21.16
C GLY A 107 -10.16 -16.58 -21.91
N SER A 108 -8.85 -16.68 -22.12
CA SER A 108 -8.23 -17.78 -22.90
C SER A 108 -8.16 -19.12 -22.15
N GLY A 109 -8.32 -19.07 -20.81
CA GLY A 109 -8.32 -20.26 -19.97
C GLY A 109 -9.62 -21.07 -20.06
N TYR A 110 -9.57 -22.29 -19.54
CA TYR A 110 -10.72 -23.19 -19.45
C TYR A 110 -10.87 -23.71 -18.03
N VAL A 111 -12.13 -23.88 -17.61
CA VAL A 111 -12.49 -24.54 -16.34
C VAL A 111 -13.24 -25.84 -16.65
N ARG A 112 -13.08 -26.85 -15.82
CA ARG A 112 -13.75 -28.11 -15.96
C ARG A 112 -15.11 -28.06 -15.27
N SER A 113 -16.17 -28.46 -15.99
CA SER A 113 -17.50 -28.63 -15.40
C SER A 113 -17.62 -29.97 -14.63
N SER A 114 -18.67 -30.08 -13.84
CA SER A 114 -19.02 -31.33 -13.13
C SER A 114 -19.29 -32.52 -14.05
N SER A 115 -19.69 -32.26 -15.32
CA SER A 115 -19.81 -33.29 -16.37
C SER A 115 -18.48 -33.69 -16.98
N GLY A 116 -17.38 -33.00 -16.67
CA GLY A 116 -16.04 -33.20 -17.23
C GLY A 116 -15.74 -32.42 -18.50
N GLU A 117 -16.69 -31.64 -19.00
CA GLU A 117 -16.49 -30.75 -20.16
C GLU A 117 -15.64 -29.54 -19.83
N MET A 118 -14.89 -29.04 -20.81
CA MET A 118 -14.05 -27.82 -20.65
C MET A 118 -14.84 -26.59 -21.12
N VAL A 119 -15.15 -25.70 -20.18
CA VAL A 119 -15.86 -24.44 -20.41
C VAL A 119 -14.88 -23.29 -20.50
N PRO A 120 -14.89 -22.48 -21.56
CA PRO A 120 -13.98 -21.31 -21.66
C PRO A 120 -14.36 -20.25 -20.64
N ILE A 121 -13.36 -19.68 -19.99
CA ILE A 121 -13.53 -18.62 -18.98
C ILE A 121 -14.22 -17.39 -19.60
N SER A 122 -13.93 -17.08 -20.86
CA SER A 122 -14.59 -15.99 -21.60
C SER A 122 -16.12 -16.09 -21.65
N ALA A 123 -16.67 -17.29 -21.51
CA ALA A 123 -18.11 -17.49 -21.46
C ALA A 123 -18.72 -17.15 -20.07
N LEU A 124 -17.91 -17.13 -19.02
CA LEU A 124 -18.33 -17.03 -17.62
C LEU A 124 -17.95 -15.72 -16.95
N VAL A 125 -16.97 -14.97 -17.53
CA VAL A 125 -16.37 -13.81 -16.88
C VAL A 125 -16.41 -12.60 -17.79
N ARG A 126 -16.72 -11.44 -17.20
CA ARG A 126 -16.59 -10.12 -17.82
C ARG A 126 -15.52 -9.32 -17.07
N THR A 127 -14.68 -8.63 -17.81
CA THR A 127 -13.65 -7.74 -17.26
C THR A 127 -14.06 -6.29 -17.46
N GLU A 128 -13.73 -5.44 -16.49
CA GLU A 128 -13.93 -3.99 -16.54
C GLU A 128 -12.65 -3.30 -16.07
N ARG A 129 -12.21 -2.30 -16.84
CA ARG A 129 -11.08 -1.47 -16.41
C ARG A 129 -11.56 -0.48 -15.36
N THR A 130 -10.84 -0.42 -14.26
CA THR A 130 -11.07 0.50 -13.15
C THR A 130 -9.75 1.03 -12.62
N SER A 131 -9.80 1.94 -11.68
CA SER A 131 -8.64 2.33 -10.89
C SER A 131 -8.96 2.18 -9.41
N GLY A 132 -7.94 1.95 -8.62
CA GLY A 132 -8.10 1.80 -7.18
C GLY A 132 -6.76 1.75 -6.46
N ALA A 133 -6.79 1.77 -5.15
CA ALA A 133 -5.57 1.66 -4.37
C ALA A 133 -4.97 0.25 -4.48
N ALA A 134 -3.67 0.19 -4.75
CA ALA A 134 -2.93 -1.07 -4.78
C ALA A 134 -2.82 -1.69 -3.37
N ALA A 135 -2.65 -0.83 -2.36
CA ALA A 135 -2.66 -1.19 -0.95
C ALA A 135 -3.19 -0.02 -0.11
N LEU A 136 -3.93 -0.34 0.93
CA LEU A 136 -4.43 0.63 1.90
C LEU A 136 -3.79 0.35 3.25
N ALA A 137 -3.13 1.35 3.81
CA ALA A 137 -2.64 1.30 5.18
C ALA A 137 -3.69 1.88 6.14
N ARG A 138 -3.81 1.27 7.32
CA ARG A 138 -4.55 1.85 8.44
C ARG A 138 -3.64 1.94 9.65
N MET A 139 -3.70 3.05 10.33
CA MET A 139 -2.99 3.28 11.59
C MET A 139 -3.99 3.73 12.64
N ASN A 140 -4.00 3.06 13.79
CA ASN A 140 -4.98 3.29 14.87
C ASN A 140 -6.45 3.23 14.38
N GLY A 141 -6.74 2.40 13.35
CA GLY A 141 -8.08 2.27 12.75
C GLY A 141 -8.38 3.29 11.64
N TYR A 142 -7.65 4.38 11.53
CA TYR A 142 -7.83 5.41 10.51
C TYR A 142 -7.13 5.06 9.21
N LEU A 143 -7.70 5.46 8.08
CA LEU A 143 -7.02 5.38 6.79
C LEU A 143 -5.77 6.27 6.82
N ALA A 144 -4.64 5.73 6.34
CA ALA A 144 -3.35 6.38 6.50
C ALA A 144 -2.53 6.39 5.21
N ALA A 145 -1.90 7.52 4.92
CA ALA A 145 -0.91 7.66 3.85
C ALA A 145 0.48 7.75 4.44
N GLN A 146 1.32 6.76 4.18
CA GLN A 146 2.71 6.80 4.61
C GLN A 146 3.51 7.80 3.78
N PHE A 147 4.33 8.59 4.47
CA PHE A 147 5.33 9.47 3.85
C PHE A 147 6.71 9.28 4.48
N SER A 148 7.73 9.62 3.74
CA SER A 148 9.11 9.64 4.25
C SER A 148 9.90 10.77 3.62
N GLY A 149 11.00 11.11 4.28
CA GLY A 149 11.97 12.10 3.82
C GLY A 149 13.23 12.07 4.68
N ALA A 150 14.17 12.90 4.34
CA ALA A 150 15.42 13.09 5.08
C ALA A 150 15.68 14.59 5.32
N ALA A 151 16.47 14.89 6.34
CA ALA A 151 17.07 16.21 6.50
C ALA A 151 18.10 16.45 5.40
N ALA A 152 18.16 17.68 4.87
CA ALA A 152 19.21 18.10 3.96
C ALA A 152 20.56 18.15 4.68
N GLN A 153 21.65 18.25 3.91
CA GLN A 153 23.00 18.31 4.47
C GLN A 153 23.15 19.52 5.42
N GLY A 154 23.58 19.25 6.65
CA GLY A 154 23.78 20.28 7.67
C GLY A 154 22.53 20.61 8.51
N VAL A 155 21.40 20.00 8.23
CA VAL A 155 20.16 20.13 9.02
C VAL A 155 20.03 18.99 10.01
N SER A 156 19.64 19.27 11.24
CA SER A 156 19.40 18.23 12.25
C SER A 156 18.08 17.48 11.98
N SER A 157 17.99 16.23 12.42
CA SER A 157 16.74 15.45 12.33
C SER A 157 15.60 16.11 13.11
N GLY A 158 15.90 16.71 14.26
CA GLY A 158 14.93 17.43 15.07
C GLY A 158 14.37 18.68 14.38
N ASP A 159 15.23 19.45 13.69
CA ASP A 159 14.77 20.58 12.87
C ASP A 159 13.92 20.13 11.70
N ALA A 160 14.31 19.06 11.01
CA ALA A 160 13.51 18.49 9.94
C ALA A 160 12.11 18.07 10.42
N ILE A 161 12.02 17.39 11.57
CA ILE A 161 10.74 17.00 12.19
C ILE A 161 9.90 18.25 12.51
N ARG A 162 10.50 19.29 13.08
CA ARG A 162 9.80 20.54 13.42
C ARG A 162 9.25 21.23 12.17
N ILE A 163 10.05 21.33 11.10
CA ILE A 163 9.61 21.93 9.82
C ILE A 163 8.43 21.15 9.22
N VAL A 164 8.49 19.83 9.23
CA VAL A 164 7.39 18.98 8.74
C VAL A 164 6.12 19.22 9.57
N GLU A 165 6.22 19.35 10.90
CA GLU A 165 5.07 19.61 11.76
C GLU A 165 4.49 21.03 11.57
N GLU A 166 5.34 22.02 11.36
CA GLU A 166 4.92 23.40 11.05
C GLU A 166 4.15 23.42 9.72
N THR A 167 4.72 22.84 8.68
CA THR A 167 4.06 22.73 7.36
C THR A 167 2.75 21.92 7.44
N ALA A 168 2.70 20.87 8.24
CA ALA A 168 1.48 20.10 8.44
C ALA A 168 0.35 20.93 9.05
N ARG A 169 0.66 21.79 10.03
CA ARG A 169 -0.35 22.69 10.63
C ARG A 169 -0.84 23.77 9.67
N GLU A 170 -0.01 24.16 8.70
CA GLU A 170 -0.35 25.18 7.71
C GLU A 170 -1.17 24.64 6.55
N VAL A 171 -0.90 23.41 6.11
CA VAL A 171 -1.38 22.86 4.83
C VAL A 171 -2.42 21.78 4.98
N LEU A 172 -2.37 20.97 6.06
CA LEU A 172 -3.33 19.88 6.20
C LEU A 172 -4.73 20.41 6.54
N PRO A 173 -5.77 19.95 5.82
CA PRO A 173 -7.16 20.32 6.12
C PRO A 173 -7.60 19.79 7.49
N GLU A 174 -8.71 20.34 8.01
CA GLU A 174 -9.37 19.77 9.20
C GLU A 174 -9.69 18.29 9.01
N GLY A 175 -9.48 17.50 10.08
CA GLY A 175 -9.67 16.05 10.06
C GLY A 175 -8.48 15.25 9.55
N TYR A 176 -7.35 15.90 9.26
CA TYR A 176 -6.09 15.23 8.94
C TYR A 176 -5.01 15.56 9.96
N THR A 177 -4.26 14.54 10.37
CA THR A 177 -3.15 14.70 11.32
C THR A 177 -1.95 13.88 10.86
N ILE A 178 -0.76 14.23 11.37
CA ILE A 178 0.43 13.40 11.15
C ILE A 178 0.76 12.63 12.42
N GLU A 179 1.19 11.38 12.20
CA GLU A 179 1.74 10.51 13.24
C GLU A 179 3.13 10.02 12.83
N TRP A 180 4.06 10.12 13.76
CA TRP A 180 5.45 9.72 13.53
C TRP A 180 5.64 8.22 13.79
N VAL A 181 6.55 7.60 13.05
CA VAL A 181 6.95 6.20 13.25
C VAL A 181 8.47 6.04 13.23
N GLY A 182 8.93 4.89 13.74
CA GLY A 182 10.35 4.56 13.76
C GLY A 182 11.19 5.56 14.55
N GLN A 183 12.32 6.00 13.96
CA GLN A 183 13.27 6.86 14.64
C GLN A 183 12.68 8.24 15.00
N ALA A 184 11.88 8.85 14.13
CA ALA A 184 11.26 10.14 14.38
C ALA A 184 10.32 10.11 15.61
N TYR A 185 9.58 9.03 15.80
CA TYR A 185 8.77 8.80 17.00
C TYR A 185 9.62 8.76 18.27
N HIS A 186 10.72 8.01 18.24
CA HIS A 186 11.62 7.92 19.40
C HIS A 186 12.31 9.24 19.73
N GLU A 187 12.78 9.96 18.72
CA GLU A 187 13.45 11.24 18.87
C GLU A 187 12.53 12.28 19.50
N LYS A 188 11.28 12.35 19.05
CA LYS A 188 10.27 13.25 19.62
C LYS A 188 9.97 12.94 21.09
N ARG A 189 9.89 11.65 21.45
CA ARG A 189 9.60 11.20 22.80
C ARG A 189 10.78 11.45 23.76
N ILE A 190 12.01 11.27 23.28
CA ILE A 190 13.22 11.49 24.08
C ILE A 190 13.47 13.01 24.27
N GLY A 191 13.28 13.83 23.24
CA GLY A 191 13.46 15.28 23.30
C GLY A 191 12.61 15.94 24.39
N ALA A 192 11.36 15.52 24.55
CA ALA A 192 10.46 16.03 25.59
C ALA A 192 10.90 15.66 27.02
N SER A 193 11.50 14.48 27.22
CA SER A 193 11.95 14.04 28.55
C SER A 193 13.33 14.57 28.92
N SER A 194 14.19 14.84 27.95
CA SER A 194 15.54 15.35 28.19
C SER A 194 15.52 16.80 28.71
N ALA A 195 14.67 17.64 28.17
CA ALA A 195 14.56 19.06 28.63
C ALA A 195 14.15 19.16 30.12
N THR A 196 13.22 18.30 30.54
CA THR A 196 12.80 18.24 31.96
C THR A 196 13.92 17.70 32.87
N ALA A 197 14.63 16.64 32.43
CA ALA A 197 15.74 16.07 33.20
C ALA A 197 16.92 17.07 33.36
N PHE A 198 17.28 17.81 32.30
CA PHE A 198 18.28 18.85 32.34
C PHE A 198 17.86 20.01 33.23
N GLY A 199 16.59 20.45 33.17
CA GLY A 199 16.05 21.49 34.03
C GLY A 199 16.13 21.13 35.53
N PHE A 200 15.76 19.90 35.89
CA PHE A 200 15.89 19.37 37.24
C PHE A 200 17.37 19.22 37.67
N GLY A 201 18.26 18.77 36.75
CA GLY A 201 19.69 18.67 37.03
C GLY A 201 20.33 20.00 37.34
N ILE A 202 20.00 21.05 36.60
CA ILE A 202 20.48 22.43 36.86
C ILE A 202 19.92 22.96 38.18
N LEU A 203 18.63 22.75 38.45
CA LEU A 203 18.00 23.17 39.70
C LEU A 203 18.67 22.52 40.92
N MET A 204 18.94 21.21 40.86
CA MET A 204 19.63 20.45 41.92
C MET A 204 21.10 20.87 42.09
N MET A 205 21.74 21.45 41.08
CA MET A 205 23.12 21.93 41.15
C MET A 205 23.22 23.27 41.86
N PHE A 206 22.15 24.03 41.90
CA PHE A 206 22.08 25.35 42.54
C PHE A 206 21.34 25.35 43.89
N LEU A 207 20.85 24.23 44.39
CA LEU A 207 20.25 24.02 45.70
C LEU A 207 21.23 23.36 46.65
#